data_bd508582feb3102894d042a87a4730c7
#
_entry.id   bd508582feb3102894d042a87a4730c7
#
_cell.length_a   1.000
_cell.length_b   1.000
_cell.length_c   1.000
_cell.angle_alpha   90.00
_cell.angle_beta   90.00
_cell.angle_gamma   90.00
#
_symmetry.space_group_name_H-M   'P 1'
#
loop_
_entity.id
_entity.type
_entity.pdbx_description
1 polymer ?
#
loop_
_entity_poly.entity_id
_entity_poly.type
_entity_poly.pdbx_seq_one_letter_code
_entity_poly.pdbx_strand_id
1 'polypeptide(L)'
;LSDMQLQMKDIPDVDTQKSTVTFNPRYLQLSETTVRLGENDLTLDSRFENYMAFALKGSTLKGTLNLQSNHLNLNDFMTTDTTAVATTDTTSMGIIRIPDNIDFQMQANMKEVLFDGMKFANLKGQLIVKNQQMNMKNLALNTMGGSVTVNGAYATPDKAPASLNAGFAMKDISFADAYRE
;
A
#
# COMPACT_ATOMS: atom_id res chain seq x y z
N LEU A 1 12.62 11.78 -18.90
CA LEU A 1 12.07 10.58 -19.52
C LEU A 1 10.55 10.67 -19.39
N SER A 2 9.87 11.00 -20.49
CA SER A 2 8.42 10.96 -20.61
C SER A 2 8.08 9.62 -21.25
N ASP A 3 7.02 8.98 -20.76
CA ASP A 3 6.35 7.81 -21.31
C ASP A 3 7.20 6.52 -21.34
N MET A 4 7.42 5.94 -20.18
CA MET A 4 7.91 4.57 -20.07
C MET A 4 6.75 3.66 -19.64
N GLN A 5 6.31 2.78 -20.52
CA GLN A 5 5.36 1.71 -20.18
C GLN A 5 6.15 0.47 -19.75
N LEU A 6 5.91 0.02 -18.53
CA LEU A 6 6.42 -1.25 -18.00
C LEU A 6 5.26 -2.23 -17.90
N GLN A 7 5.24 -3.23 -18.80
CA GLN A 7 4.35 -4.37 -18.65
C GLN A 7 5.01 -5.41 -17.72
N MET A 8 4.46 -5.57 -16.53
CA MET A 8 4.82 -6.66 -15.64
C MET A 8 3.64 -7.63 -15.53
N LYS A 9 3.94 -8.91 -15.50
CA LYS A 9 2.94 -9.97 -15.38
C LYS A 9 2.22 -9.81 -14.03
N ASP A 10 0.88 -9.76 -14.03
CA ASP A 10 0.03 -9.61 -12.86
C ASP A 10 0.01 -8.22 -12.17
N ILE A 11 0.47 -7.16 -12.85
CA ILE A 11 0.32 -5.78 -12.40
C ILE A 11 -0.42 -4.99 -13.50
N PRO A 12 -1.37 -4.11 -13.16
CA PRO A 12 -2.02 -3.23 -14.14
C PRO A 12 -1.00 -2.43 -14.94
N ASP A 13 -1.33 -2.06 -16.18
CA ASP A 13 -0.45 -1.26 -17.04
C ASP A 13 0.04 -0.02 -16.29
N VAL A 14 1.37 0.12 -16.20
CA VAL A 14 2.04 1.22 -15.51
C VAL A 14 2.30 2.34 -16.50
N ASP A 15 1.60 3.44 -16.35
CA ASP A 15 1.86 4.66 -17.12
C ASP A 15 2.58 5.69 -16.24
N THR A 16 3.79 6.07 -16.63
CA THR A 16 4.61 7.05 -15.91
C THR A 16 4.54 8.40 -16.61
N GLN A 17 3.80 9.35 -16.05
CA GLN A 17 3.58 10.67 -16.66
C GLN A 17 4.74 11.64 -16.48
N LYS A 18 5.42 11.61 -15.34
CA LYS A 18 6.55 12.48 -15.03
C LYS A 18 7.46 11.74 -14.05
N SER A 19 8.75 11.73 -14.31
CA SER A 19 9.71 11.13 -13.39
C SER A 19 11.07 11.79 -13.51
N THR A 20 11.65 12.15 -12.37
CA THR A 20 13.06 12.48 -12.27
C THR A 20 13.77 11.33 -11.57
N VAL A 21 14.63 10.63 -12.32
CA VAL A 21 15.38 9.49 -11.83
C VAL A 21 16.84 9.86 -11.65
N THR A 22 17.34 9.73 -10.44
CA THR A 22 18.78 9.86 -10.12
C THR A 22 19.26 8.51 -9.61
N PHE A 23 20.32 7.98 -10.22
CA PHE A 23 20.89 6.71 -9.78
C PHE A 23 22.43 6.75 -9.73
N ASN A 24 22.98 6.01 -8.81
CA ASN A 24 24.40 5.70 -8.70
C ASN A 24 24.55 4.34 -7.99
N PRO A 25 25.74 3.75 -7.88
CA PRO A 25 25.88 2.41 -7.28
C PRO A 25 25.37 2.27 -5.84
N ARG A 26 25.11 3.36 -5.12
CA ARG A 26 24.66 3.34 -3.72
C ARG A 26 23.14 3.46 -3.58
N TYR A 27 22.50 4.24 -4.46
CA TYR A 27 21.05 4.47 -4.37
C TYR A 27 20.41 4.78 -5.72
N LEU A 28 19.12 4.49 -5.81
CA LEU A 28 18.20 4.95 -6.83
C LEU A 28 17.22 5.91 -6.16
N GLN A 29 17.07 7.10 -6.71
CA GLN A 29 16.11 8.10 -6.23
C GLN A 29 15.10 8.44 -7.33
N LEU A 30 13.82 8.38 -6.99
CA LEU A 30 12.73 8.86 -7.81
C LEU A 30 12.18 10.14 -7.17
N SER A 31 12.06 11.20 -7.94
CA SER A 31 11.50 12.47 -7.47
C SER A 31 10.35 12.89 -8.37
N GLU A 32 9.28 13.39 -7.75
CA GLU A 32 8.07 13.84 -8.43
C GLU A 32 7.54 12.79 -9.46
N THR A 33 7.69 11.51 -9.14
CA THR A 33 7.30 10.43 -10.04
C THR A 33 5.80 10.18 -9.91
N THR A 34 5.06 10.48 -10.95
CA THR A 34 3.62 10.16 -11.03
C THR A 34 3.43 8.89 -11.84
N VAL A 35 2.79 7.91 -11.23
CA VAL A 35 2.48 6.61 -11.81
C VAL A 35 0.98 6.43 -11.82
N ARG A 36 0.42 5.96 -12.93
CA ARG A 36 -0.95 5.48 -13.02
C ARG A 36 -0.98 3.97 -13.15
N LEU A 37 -1.83 3.35 -12.35
CA LEU A 37 -2.08 1.91 -12.34
C LEU A 37 -3.59 1.71 -12.47
N GLY A 38 -4.10 1.61 -13.71
CA GLY A 38 -5.52 1.66 -13.97
C GLY A 38 -6.12 3.01 -13.55
N GLU A 39 -7.09 2.99 -12.64
CA GLU A 39 -7.71 4.21 -12.08
C GLU A 39 -6.90 4.84 -10.93
N ASN A 40 -5.89 4.13 -10.43
CA ASN A 40 -5.08 4.57 -9.31
C ASN A 40 -4.03 5.60 -9.75
N ASP A 41 -3.95 6.73 -9.07
CA ASP A 41 -2.91 7.73 -9.24
C ASP A 41 -1.97 7.73 -8.04
N LEU A 42 -0.67 7.55 -8.29
CA LEU A 42 0.35 7.52 -7.25
C LEU A 42 1.44 8.53 -7.57
N THR A 43 1.72 9.44 -6.66
CA THR A 43 2.87 10.33 -6.72
C THR A 43 3.87 9.89 -5.67
N LEU A 44 5.10 9.67 -6.11
CA LEU A 44 6.17 9.07 -5.34
C LEU A 44 7.39 9.99 -5.28
N ASP A 45 7.84 10.28 -4.06
CA ASP A 45 9.19 10.70 -3.78
C ASP A 45 9.87 9.60 -2.98
N SER A 46 10.88 8.98 -3.54
CA SER A 46 11.47 7.79 -2.95
C SER A 46 12.98 7.71 -3.13
N ARG A 47 13.63 7.06 -2.17
CA ARG A 47 15.02 6.70 -2.24
C ARG A 47 15.18 5.24 -1.87
N PHE A 48 15.73 4.48 -2.79
CA PHE A 48 16.00 3.05 -2.62
C PHE A 48 17.49 2.81 -2.48
N GLU A 49 17.83 2.08 -1.44
CA GLU A 49 19.20 1.62 -1.18
C GLU A 49 19.29 0.13 -1.47
N ASN A 50 20.49 -0.35 -1.77
CA ASN A 50 20.75 -1.76 -2.07
C ASN A 50 20.01 -2.30 -3.32
N TYR A 51 19.55 -1.42 -4.22
CA TYR A 51 18.75 -1.79 -5.39
C TYR A 51 19.51 -2.71 -6.36
N MET A 52 20.84 -2.55 -6.50
CA MET A 52 21.64 -3.44 -7.34
C MET A 52 21.71 -4.86 -6.78
N ALA A 53 21.89 -5.02 -5.47
CA ALA A 53 21.88 -6.32 -4.83
C ALA A 53 20.49 -6.95 -4.82
N PHE A 54 19.44 -6.14 -4.70
CA PHE A 54 18.06 -6.59 -4.87
C PHE A 54 17.85 -7.15 -6.27
N ALA A 55 18.19 -6.40 -7.32
CA ALA A 55 17.96 -6.79 -8.70
C ALA A 55 18.79 -8.03 -9.13
N LEU A 56 20.05 -8.14 -8.65
CA LEU A 56 20.98 -9.18 -9.10
C LEU A 56 21.01 -10.42 -8.21
N LYS A 57 20.64 -10.29 -6.93
CA LYS A 57 20.80 -11.36 -5.93
C LYS A 57 19.55 -11.60 -5.09
N GLY A 58 18.44 -10.90 -5.35
CA GLY A 58 17.21 -11.00 -4.55
C GLY A 58 17.38 -10.53 -3.08
N SER A 59 18.41 -9.70 -2.80
CA SER A 59 18.62 -9.15 -1.46
C SER A 59 17.50 -8.17 -1.08
N THR A 60 17.34 -7.88 0.20
CA THR A 60 16.31 -6.94 0.66
C THR A 60 16.51 -5.54 0.08
N LEU A 61 15.49 -5.01 -0.59
CA LEU A 61 15.41 -3.62 -1.03
C LEU A 61 15.03 -2.74 0.16
N LYS A 62 15.87 -1.74 0.44
CA LYS A 62 15.61 -0.77 1.51
C LYS A 62 15.22 0.57 0.93
N GLY A 63 14.34 1.30 1.60
CA GLY A 63 13.96 2.60 1.10
C GLY A 63 13.09 3.44 2.01
N THR A 64 13.05 4.72 1.64
CA THR A 64 12.10 5.69 2.17
C THR A 64 11.19 6.15 1.05
N LEU A 65 9.88 6.24 1.32
CA LEU A 65 8.87 6.63 0.34
C LEU A 65 7.93 7.67 0.95
N ASN A 66 7.73 8.77 0.21
CA ASN A 66 6.58 9.63 0.41
C ASN A 66 5.58 9.31 -0.68
N LEU A 67 4.43 8.80 -0.28
CA LEU A 67 3.38 8.34 -1.17
C LEU A 67 2.17 9.26 -1.08
N GLN A 68 1.77 9.82 -2.20
CA GLN A 68 0.57 10.66 -2.32
C GLN A 68 -0.34 10.05 -3.38
N SER A 69 -1.65 10.15 -3.16
CA SER A 69 -2.66 9.73 -4.12
C SER A 69 -3.91 10.58 -3.98
N ASN A 70 -4.58 10.87 -5.08
CA ASN A 70 -5.93 11.43 -5.03
C ASN A 70 -6.96 10.30 -4.97
N HIS A 71 -6.70 9.18 -5.65
CA HIS A 71 -7.57 8.02 -5.69
C HIS A 71 -6.77 6.72 -5.69
N LEU A 72 -7.00 5.87 -4.70
CA LEU A 72 -6.38 4.56 -4.56
C LEU A 72 -7.44 3.49 -4.25
N ASN A 73 -7.64 2.57 -5.17
CA ASN A 73 -8.46 1.38 -4.98
C ASN A 73 -7.58 0.20 -4.55
N LEU A 74 -7.55 -0.10 -3.27
CA LEU A 74 -6.76 -1.21 -2.74
C LEU A 74 -7.25 -2.59 -3.20
N ASN A 75 -8.51 -2.69 -3.66
CA ASN A 75 -9.05 -3.95 -4.18
C ASN A 75 -8.32 -4.41 -5.45
N ASP A 76 -7.75 -3.48 -6.24
CA ASP A 76 -6.98 -3.80 -7.45
C ASP A 76 -5.65 -4.52 -7.16
N PHE A 77 -5.19 -4.46 -5.92
CA PHE A 77 -3.95 -5.09 -5.45
C PHE A 77 -4.19 -6.36 -4.62
N MET A 78 -5.45 -6.75 -4.45
CA MET A 78 -5.79 -7.96 -3.72
C MET A 78 -5.55 -9.20 -4.59
N THR A 79 -4.84 -10.19 -4.04
CA THR A 79 -4.74 -11.51 -4.67
C THR A 79 -5.86 -12.41 -4.15
N THR A 80 -6.64 -12.98 -5.07
CA THR A 80 -7.53 -14.10 -4.73
C THR A 80 -6.68 -15.35 -4.55
N ASP A 81 -6.37 -15.71 -3.31
CA ASP A 81 -5.73 -16.99 -2.99
C ASP A 81 -6.73 -18.13 -3.27
N THR A 82 -6.64 -18.74 -4.45
CA THR A 82 -7.43 -19.94 -4.83
C THR A 82 -6.95 -21.22 -4.14
N THR A 83 -5.99 -21.15 -3.22
CA THR A 83 -5.47 -22.28 -2.46
C THR A 83 -6.00 -22.39 -1.03
N ALA A 84 -6.93 -21.53 -0.61
CA ALA A 84 -7.60 -21.72 0.66
C ALA A 84 -8.59 -22.89 0.53
N VAL A 85 -8.31 -24.00 1.22
CA VAL A 85 -9.23 -25.12 1.44
C VAL A 85 -10.56 -24.52 1.90
N ALA A 86 -11.63 -24.82 1.17
CA ALA A 86 -12.99 -24.37 1.45
C ALA A 86 -13.42 -24.85 2.85
N THR A 87 -13.20 -24.03 3.85
CA THR A 87 -13.98 -24.07 5.08
C THR A 87 -15.15 -23.10 4.86
N THR A 88 -16.33 -23.64 4.90
CA THR A 88 -17.62 -22.97 4.78
C THR A 88 -17.81 -21.97 5.93
N ASP A 89 -17.28 -20.75 5.79
CA ASP A 89 -17.77 -19.57 6.51
C ASP A 89 -17.31 -18.29 5.77
N THR A 90 -18.29 -17.65 5.17
CA THR A 90 -18.53 -16.25 4.84
C THR A 90 -17.33 -15.30 4.72
N THR A 91 -17.26 -14.68 3.51
CA THR A 91 -16.46 -13.51 3.13
C THR A 91 -14.96 -13.72 3.11
N SER A 92 -14.44 -14.23 1.98
CA SER A 92 -13.02 -14.17 1.69
C SER A 92 -12.63 -12.72 1.37
N MET A 93 -12.29 -11.93 2.39
CA MET A 93 -11.57 -10.67 2.19
C MET A 93 -10.27 -11.00 1.48
N GLY A 94 -10.04 -10.39 0.32
CA GLY A 94 -8.78 -10.55 -0.41
C GLY A 94 -7.59 -10.18 0.47
N ILE A 95 -6.48 -10.89 0.30
CA ILE A 95 -5.25 -10.67 1.09
C ILE A 95 -4.27 -9.85 0.26
N ILE A 96 -3.80 -8.72 0.80
CA ILE A 96 -2.69 -7.98 0.21
C ILE A 96 -1.39 -8.57 0.74
N ARG A 97 -0.67 -9.31 -0.11
CA ARG A 97 0.61 -9.95 0.27
C ARG A 97 1.72 -8.94 0.42
N ILE A 98 2.45 -9.01 1.52
CA ILE A 98 3.62 -8.18 1.78
C ILE A 98 4.88 -9.00 1.46
N PRO A 99 5.73 -8.54 0.52
CA PRO A 99 6.97 -9.22 0.18
C PRO A 99 7.93 -9.33 1.38
N ASP A 100 8.72 -10.39 1.44
CA ASP A 100 9.72 -10.64 2.49
C ASP A 100 11.01 -9.84 2.30
N ASN A 101 11.30 -9.46 1.06
CA ASN A 101 12.54 -8.84 0.63
C ASN A 101 12.46 -7.31 0.47
N ILE A 102 11.59 -6.66 1.25
CA ILE A 102 11.51 -5.20 1.34
C ILE A 102 11.66 -4.71 2.79
N ASP A 103 12.25 -3.51 2.95
CA ASP A 103 12.41 -2.81 4.23
C ASP A 103 12.18 -1.32 3.97
N PHE A 104 10.91 -0.89 4.06
CA PHE A 104 10.47 0.45 3.68
C PHE A 104 9.93 1.24 4.86
N GLN A 105 10.31 2.53 4.91
CA GLN A 105 9.66 3.53 5.73
C GLN A 105 8.85 4.45 4.81
N MET A 106 7.54 4.46 4.99
CA MET A 106 6.61 5.18 4.11
C MET A 106 5.85 6.24 4.88
N GLN A 107 5.70 7.41 4.28
CA GLN A 107 4.71 8.40 4.66
C GLN A 107 3.58 8.35 3.63
N ALA A 108 2.37 8.13 4.09
CA ALA A 108 1.18 8.09 3.24
C ALA A 108 0.36 9.37 3.39
N ASN A 109 -0.13 9.90 2.29
CA ASN A 109 -1.07 11.02 2.24
C ASN A 109 -2.01 10.82 1.06
N MET A 110 -3.16 10.21 1.30
CA MET A 110 -4.12 9.84 0.26
C MET A 110 -5.44 10.54 0.49
N LYS A 111 -6.00 11.17 -0.54
CA LYS A 111 -7.29 11.86 -0.43
C LYS A 111 -8.44 10.88 -0.35
N GLU A 112 -8.40 9.84 -1.17
CA GLU A 112 -9.42 8.79 -1.22
C GLU A 112 -8.78 7.43 -1.32
N VAL A 113 -9.23 6.49 -0.50
CA VAL A 113 -8.87 5.08 -0.55
C VAL A 113 -10.13 4.24 -0.53
N LEU A 114 -10.25 3.34 -1.49
CA LEU A 114 -11.31 2.34 -1.55
C LEU A 114 -10.78 0.98 -1.10
N PHE A 115 -11.49 0.33 -0.21
CA PHE A 115 -11.15 -1.00 0.29
C PHE A 115 -12.38 -1.73 0.77
N ASP A 116 -12.66 -2.90 0.22
CA ASP A 116 -13.77 -3.80 0.59
C ASP A 116 -15.14 -3.09 0.64
N GLY A 117 -15.46 -2.34 -0.42
CA GLY A 117 -16.70 -1.56 -0.51
C GLY A 117 -16.76 -0.30 0.36
N MET A 118 -15.76 -0.07 1.20
CA MET A 118 -15.68 1.11 2.05
C MET A 118 -14.84 2.22 1.43
N LYS A 119 -15.26 3.45 1.69
CA LYS A 119 -14.54 4.66 1.28
C LYS A 119 -13.90 5.35 2.48
N PHE A 120 -12.59 5.56 2.38
CA PHE A 120 -11.80 6.27 3.37
C PHE A 120 -11.26 7.56 2.76
N ALA A 121 -11.46 8.67 3.46
CA ALA A 121 -10.98 9.96 3.00
C ALA A 121 -9.82 10.47 3.88
N ASN A 122 -8.93 11.26 3.28
CA ASN A 122 -7.83 11.95 3.97
C ASN A 122 -6.92 11.03 4.80
N LEU A 123 -6.61 9.84 4.27
CA LEU A 123 -5.72 8.89 4.94
C LEU A 123 -4.31 9.47 5.01
N LYS A 124 -3.78 9.58 6.22
CA LYS A 124 -2.43 10.08 6.50
C LYS A 124 -1.79 9.28 7.62
N GLY A 125 -0.51 8.99 7.50
CA GLY A 125 0.24 8.31 8.55
C GLY A 125 1.56 7.73 8.09
N GLN A 126 2.23 7.05 9.01
CA GLN A 126 3.47 6.35 8.73
C GLN A 126 3.23 4.85 8.65
N LEU A 127 3.80 4.23 7.62
CA LEU A 127 3.84 2.78 7.43
C LEU A 127 5.29 2.32 7.44
N ILE A 128 5.58 1.24 8.17
CA ILE A 128 6.88 0.57 8.16
C ILE A 128 6.64 -0.84 7.67
N VAL A 129 7.15 -1.15 6.47
CA VAL A 129 6.95 -2.43 5.79
C VAL A 129 8.25 -3.22 5.82
N LYS A 130 8.25 -4.37 6.50
CA LYS A 130 9.43 -5.20 6.68
C LYS A 130 9.06 -6.61 7.12
N ASN A 131 9.78 -7.63 6.63
CA ASN A 131 9.62 -9.03 7.05
C ASN A 131 8.17 -9.51 6.94
N GLN A 132 7.53 -9.30 5.80
CA GLN A 132 6.13 -9.67 5.55
C GLN A 132 5.12 -9.02 6.52
N GLN A 133 5.50 -7.88 7.11
CA GLN A 133 4.67 -7.14 8.05
C GLN A 133 4.65 -5.65 7.70
N MET A 134 3.49 -5.04 7.84
CA MET A 134 3.28 -3.59 7.77
C MET A 134 2.84 -3.09 9.14
N ASN A 135 3.66 -2.23 9.74
CA ASN A 135 3.30 -1.53 10.97
C ASN A 135 2.72 -0.17 10.63
N MET A 136 1.55 0.11 11.16
CA MET A 136 0.81 1.37 11.01
C MET A 136 1.03 2.23 12.24
N LYS A 137 1.48 3.47 12.02
CA LYS A 137 1.68 4.44 13.10
C LYS A 137 0.89 5.70 12.81
N ASN A 138 -0.04 6.04 13.72
CA ASN A 138 -0.91 7.21 13.63
C ASN A 138 -1.56 7.34 12.25
N LEU A 139 -2.05 6.21 11.72
CA LEU A 139 -2.75 6.18 10.45
C LEU A 139 -4.15 6.75 10.67
N ALA A 140 -4.29 8.03 10.40
CA ALA A 140 -5.55 8.77 10.54
C ALA A 140 -6.30 8.80 9.20
N LEU A 141 -7.61 8.63 9.26
CA LEU A 141 -8.49 8.68 8.11
C LEU A 141 -9.89 9.15 8.52
N ASN A 142 -10.69 9.58 7.54
CA ASN A 142 -12.09 9.93 7.73
C ASN A 142 -12.98 8.89 7.05
N THR A 143 -14.00 8.47 7.75
CA THR A 143 -15.04 7.56 7.26
C THR A 143 -16.32 7.76 8.07
N MET A 144 -17.47 7.42 7.51
CA MET A 144 -18.77 7.45 8.22
C MET A 144 -19.02 8.77 8.98
N GLY A 145 -18.69 9.90 8.34
CA GLY A 145 -18.88 11.24 8.92
C GLY A 145 -17.92 11.64 10.04
N GLY A 146 -17.06 10.74 10.51
CA GLY A 146 -16.11 10.98 11.59
C GLY A 146 -14.66 10.72 11.21
N SER A 147 -13.82 10.48 12.20
CA SER A 147 -12.41 10.16 12.02
C SER A 147 -11.99 8.92 12.81
N VAL A 148 -11.06 8.17 12.23
CA VAL A 148 -10.45 6.99 12.85
C VAL A 148 -8.95 7.14 12.82
N THR A 149 -8.29 6.80 13.92
CA THR A 149 -6.83 6.67 13.98
C THR A 149 -6.47 5.23 14.31
N VAL A 150 -5.62 4.65 13.48
CA VAL A 150 -5.17 3.25 13.60
C VAL A 150 -3.70 3.19 13.98
N ASN A 151 -3.38 2.37 14.98
CA ASN A 151 -2.04 1.96 15.31
C ASN A 151 -2.01 0.44 15.42
N GLY A 152 -1.09 -0.22 14.71
CA GLY A 152 -1.08 -1.67 14.71
C GLY A 152 -0.16 -2.28 13.67
N ALA A 153 -0.36 -3.57 13.42
CA ALA A 153 0.42 -4.34 12.47
C ALA A 153 -0.48 -5.29 11.66
N TYR A 154 -0.24 -5.33 10.37
CA TYR A 154 -0.76 -6.32 9.44
C TYR A 154 0.38 -7.20 8.95
N ALA A 155 0.23 -8.51 9.01
CA ALA A 155 1.27 -9.45 8.62
C ALA A 155 0.73 -10.56 7.71
N THR A 156 1.53 -10.94 6.73
CA THR A 156 1.21 -12.01 5.77
C THR A 156 2.38 -12.98 5.63
N PRO A 157 2.75 -13.69 6.70
CA PRO A 157 3.87 -14.63 6.65
C PRO A 157 3.54 -15.83 5.75
N ASP A 158 4.53 -16.38 5.04
CA ASP A 158 4.34 -17.51 4.11
C ASP A 158 3.84 -18.79 4.79
N LYS A 159 4.19 -18.96 6.07
CA LYS A 159 3.93 -20.21 6.81
C LYS A 159 2.83 -20.09 7.86
N ALA A 160 2.10 -18.99 7.87
CA ALA A 160 1.00 -18.76 8.82
C ALA A 160 -0.10 -17.91 8.16
N PRO A 161 -1.34 -17.95 8.66
CA PRO A 161 -2.41 -17.09 8.17
C PRO A 161 -2.07 -15.60 8.27
N ALA A 162 -2.64 -14.81 7.37
CA ALA A 162 -2.61 -13.35 7.49
C ALA A 162 -3.23 -12.91 8.83
N SER A 163 -2.68 -11.90 9.44
CA SER A 163 -3.15 -11.40 10.73
C SER A 163 -3.14 -9.87 10.79
N LEU A 164 -4.15 -9.32 11.45
CA LEU A 164 -4.26 -7.91 11.77
C LEU A 164 -4.37 -7.76 13.29
N ASN A 165 -3.43 -7.02 13.88
CA ASN A 165 -3.48 -6.62 15.29
C ASN A 165 -3.42 -5.10 15.35
N ALA A 166 -4.55 -4.45 15.61
CA ALA A 166 -4.64 -3.00 15.56
C ALA A 166 -5.54 -2.44 16.66
N GLY A 167 -5.13 -1.30 17.19
CA GLY A 167 -5.95 -0.47 18.04
C GLY A 167 -6.55 0.69 17.24
N PHE A 168 -7.80 1.01 17.54
CA PHE A 168 -8.56 2.05 16.86
C PHE A 168 -9.01 3.11 17.86
N ALA A 169 -8.74 4.38 17.56
CA ALA A 169 -9.35 5.52 18.23
C ALA A 169 -10.34 6.16 17.26
N MET A 170 -11.62 6.22 17.64
CA MET A 170 -12.71 6.74 16.80
C MET A 170 -13.26 8.00 17.40
N LYS A 171 -13.61 8.97 16.57
CA LYS A 171 -14.22 10.22 16.99
C LYS A 171 -15.33 10.61 16.00
N ASP A 172 -16.50 10.99 16.55
CA ASP A 172 -17.65 11.52 15.80
C ASP A 172 -18.17 10.58 14.70
N ILE A 173 -18.03 9.23 14.86
CA ILE A 173 -18.53 8.25 13.90
C ILE A 173 -20.06 8.21 13.92
N SER A 174 -20.66 8.37 12.75
CA SER A 174 -22.11 8.26 12.53
C SER A 174 -22.48 6.83 12.17
N PHE A 175 -23.15 6.11 13.08
CA PHE A 175 -23.65 4.78 12.78
C PHE A 175 -24.80 4.80 11.74
N ALA A 176 -25.48 5.95 11.56
CA ALA A 176 -26.52 6.06 10.54
C ALA A 176 -25.93 6.09 9.12
N ASP A 177 -24.72 6.59 8.95
CA ASP A 177 -24.02 6.63 7.66
C ASP A 177 -23.40 5.28 7.31
N ALA A 178 -23.06 4.46 8.31
CA ALA A 178 -22.58 3.09 8.13
C ALA A 178 -23.57 2.14 7.41
N TYR A 179 -24.87 2.47 7.41
CA TYR A 179 -25.91 1.70 6.73
C TYR A 179 -26.28 2.26 5.36
N ARG A 180 -25.63 3.33 4.88
CA ARG A 180 -25.94 4.01 3.61
C ARG A 180 -24.86 3.84 2.54
N GLU A 181 -23.69 3.35 2.93
CA GLU A 181 -22.59 2.97 2.03
C GLU A 181 -22.66 1.46 1.73
#